data_bb70a2969934b47b7da14fc04e6125ae
#
_entry.id   bb70a2969934b47b7da14fc04e6125ae
#
_cell.length_a   1.000
_cell.length_b   1.000
_cell.length_c   1.000
_cell.angle_alpha   90.00
_cell.angle_beta   90.00
_cell.angle_gamma   90.00
#
_symmetry.space_group_name_H-M   'P 1'
#
loop_
_entity.id
_entity.type
_entity.pdbx_description
1 polymer ?
#
loop_
_entity_poly.entity_id
_entity_poly.type
_entity_poly.pdbx_seq_one_letter_code
_entity_poly.pdbx_strand_id
1 'polypeptide(L)'
;MKAMYAHKLGVLIPSRWLSSICLLLTIPTLAEELLDPVAAGWQGETVCEVLREGTELRIFRCTFPSGVGHERHFHPRHFGYALSGGKMRITSNSGTRKVTFKTGSYLFNEGIAWHEGLNVGDTTVSYLMIEPK
;
A
#
# COMPACT_ATOMS: atom_id res chain seq x y z
N MET A 1 -67.75 63.27 -11.71
CA MET A 1 -68.14 62.94 -10.35
C MET A 1 -67.26 61.89 -9.72
N LYS A 2 -66.61 62.19 -8.65
CA LYS A 2 -65.71 61.58 -7.70
C LYS A 2 -65.08 60.18 -8.04
N ALA A 3 -63.83 60.20 -8.41
CA ALA A 3 -62.95 59.04 -8.38
C ALA A 3 -62.46 58.71 -6.96
N MET A 4 -62.62 57.49 -6.49
CA MET A 4 -62.07 56.99 -5.23
C MET A 4 -60.72 56.31 -5.48
N TYR A 5 -59.66 56.84 -4.87
CA TYR A 5 -58.35 56.27 -4.83
C TYR A 5 -58.31 55.11 -3.83
N ALA A 6 -57.87 53.89 -4.29
CA ALA A 6 -57.56 52.77 -3.44
C ALA A 6 -56.03 52.67 -3.22
N HIS A 7 -55.59 52.92 -1.99
CA HIS A 7 -54.25 52.75 -1.56
C HIS A 7 -53.89 51.24 -1.47
N LYS A 8 -52.96 50.76 -2.24
CA LYS A 8 -52.34 49.46 -2.07
C LYS A 8 -51.21 49.56 -1.03
N LEU A 9 -51.40 48.94 0.14
CA LEU A 9 -50.30 48.68 1.07
C LEU A 9 -49.41 47.59 0.51
N GLY A 10 -48.17 47.96 0.22
CA GLY A 10 -47.12 47.00 -0.11
C GLY A 10 -46.56 46.36 1.16
N VAL A 11 -46.72 45.06 1.28
CA VAL A 11 -46.09 44.26 2.33
C VAL A 11 -44.67 43.95 1.91
N LEU A 12 -43.69 44.53 2.62
CA LEU A 12 -42.26 44.21 2.49
C LEU A 12 -41.99 42.88 3.21
N ILE A 13 -41.67 41.84 2.44
CA ILE A 13 -41.21 40.55 2.96
C ILE A 13 -39.69 40.66 3.18
N PRO A 14 -39.15 40.49 4.39
CA PRO A 14 -37.72 40.50 4.60
C PRO A 14 -37.13 39.20 4.03
N SER A 15 -36.17 39.33 3.08
CA SER A 15 -35.40 38.22 2.56
C SER A 15 -34.48 37.66 3.66
N ARG A 16 -34.85 36.49 4.20
CA ARG A 16 -33.98 35.74 5.12
C ARG A 16 -32.83 35.13 4.29
N TRP A 17 -31.64 35.64 4.49
CA TRP A 17 -30.40 35.03 3.99
C TRP A 17 -30.18 33.72 4.73
N LEU A 18 -30.42 32.61 4.05
CA LEU A 18 -30.05 31.30 4.52
C LEU A 18 -28.53 31.14 4.25
N SER A 19 -27.74 31.47 5.28
CA SER A 19 -26.30 31.14 5.26
C SER A 19 -26.14 29.63 5.34
N SER A 20 -25.89 29.00 4.18
CA SER A 20 -25.55 27.56 4.10
C SER A 20 -24.15 27.37 4.65
N ILE A 21 -24.07 26.98 5.92
CA ILE A 21 -22.78 26.56 6.52
C ILE A 21 -22.42 25.20 5.94
N CYS A 22 -21.52 25.20 4.96
CA CYS A 22 -20.94 23.98 4.42
C CYS A 22 -19.96 23.42 5.48
N LEU A 23 -20.41 22.45 6.27
CA LEU A 23 -19.58 21.75 7.25
C LEU A 23 -18.62 20.82 6.47
N LEU A 24 -17.38 21.26 6.24
CA LEU A 24 -16.32 20.43 5.67
C LEU A 24 -15.96 19.35 6.68
N LEU A 25 -16.52 18.17 6.51
CA LEU A 25 -16.10 16.96 7.22
C LEU A 25 -14.69 16.58 6.72
N THR A 26 -13.66 16.93 7.47
CA THR A 26 -12.31 16.40 7.28
C THR A 26 -12.32 14.94 7.71
N ILE A 27 -12.38 14.03 6.73
CA ILE A 27 -12.18 12.61 6.97
C ILE A 27 -10.69 12.44 7.28
N PRO A 28 -10.28 11.95 8.46
CA PRO A 28 -8.89 11.65 8.71
C PRO A 28 -8.47 10.53 7.74
N THR A 29 -7.52 10.81 6.87
CA THR A 29 -6.83 9.78 6.10
C THR A 29 -6.03 8.95 7.10
N LEU A 30 -6.52 7.74 7.42
CA LEU A 30 -5.71 6.75 8.12
C LEU A 30 -4.50 6.46 7.21
N ALA A 31 -3.30 6.78 7.70
CA ALA A 31 -2.09 6.31 7.05
C ALA A 31 -2.16 4.78 7.05
N GLU A 32 -2.11 4.18 5.86
CA GLU A 32 -2.08 2.72 5.72
C GLU A 32 -0.82 2.19 6.41
N GLU A 33 -1.00 1.41 7.46
CA GLU A 33 0.10 0.78 8.17
C GLU A 33 0.74 -0.25 7.24
N LEU A 34 2.06 -0.12 7.02
CA LEU A 34 2.80 -1.05 6.19
C LEU A 34 2.86 -2.42 6.87
N LEU A 35 2.51 -3.44 6.12
CA LEU A 35 2.51 -4.81 6.60
C LEU A 35 3.93 -5.34 6.78
N ASP A 36 4.07 -6.27 7.71
CA ASP A 36 5.22 -7.16 7.81
C ASP A 36 5.32 -8.04 6.57
N PRO A 37 6.52 -8.41 6.09
CA PRO A 37 6.66 -9.20 4.85
C PRO A 37 5.96 -10.56 4.88
N VAL A 38 5.80 -11.19 6.04
CA VAL A 38 5.05 -12.44 6.14
C VAL A 38 3.54 -12.20 6.11
N ALA A 39 3.08 -11.07 6.62
CA ALA A 39 1.67 -10.69 6.61
C ALA A 39 1.22 -10.12 5.26
N ALA A 40 2.15 -9.50 4.51
CA ALA A 40 1.88 -9.06 3.16
C ALA A 40 1.74 -10.26 2.23
N GLY A 41 0.66 -10.29 1.47
CA GLY A 41 0.35 -11.36 0.53
C GLY A 41 0.38 -10.88 -0.91
N TRP A 42 -0.43 -11.53 -1.73
CA TRP A 42 -0.75 -11.11 -3.07
C TRP A 42 -2.22 -11.41 -3.37
N GLN A 43 -3.03 -10.37 -3.57
CA GLN A 43 -4.47 -10.51 -3.86
C GLN A 43 -5.23 -11.37 -2.83
N GLY A 44 -4.86 -11.24 -1.55
CA GLY A 44 -5.47 -11.96 -0.44
C GLY A 44 -4.86 -13.32 -0.14
N GLU A 45 -3.90 -13.80 -0.95
CA GLU A 45 -3.21 -15.07 -0.74
C GLU A 45 -1.84 -14.87 -0.08
N THR A 46 -1.44 -15.79 0.79
CA THR A 46 -0.10 -15.77 1.40
C THR A 46 0.95 -16.19 0.38
N VAL A 47 2.07 -15.48 0.33
CA VAL A 47 3.20 -15.78 -0.55
C VAL A 47 4.47 -16.15 0.22
N CYS A 48 4.46 -15.96 1.54
CA CYS A 48 5.56 -16.28 2.42
C CYS A 48 5.12 -17.24 3.52
N GLU A 49 6.00 -18.18 3.88
CA GLU A 49 5.83 -19.11 5.00
C GLU A 49 6.98 -18.95 6.00
N VAL A 50 6.66 -18.91 7.28
CA VAL A 50 7.65 -18.90 8.37
C VAL A 50 8.21 -20.29 8.56
N LEU A 51 9.54 -20.43 8.40
CA LEU A 51 10.27 -21.69 8.61
C LEU A 51 10.77 -21.78 10.05
N ARG A 52 11.13 -20.63 10.64
CA ARG A 52 11.57 -20.51 12.03
C ARG A 52 11.22 -19.14 12.58
N GLU A 53 10.66 -19.13 13.76
CA GLU A 53 10.47 -17.94 14.60
C GLU A 53 11.20 -18.17 15.93
N GLY A 54 12.19 -17.34 16.22
CA GLY A 54 13.00 -17.43 17.45
C GLY A 54 13.19 -16.06 18.10
N THR A 55 13.90 -16.03 19.23
CA THR A 55 14.24 -14.79 19.94
C THR A 55 15.31 -13.98 19.21
N GLU A 56 16.24 -14.66 18.52
CA GLU A 56 17.40 -14.05 17.87
C GLU A 56 17.19 -13.73 16.41
N LEU A 57 16.31 -14.50 15.75
CA LEU A 57 16.07 -14.36 14.31
C LEU A 57 14.74 -14.97 13.89
N ARG A 58 14.26 -14.50 12.75
CA ARG A 58 13.17 -15.09 11.98
C ARG A 58 13.71 -15.56 10.63
N ILE A 59 13.27 -16.75 10.19
CA ILE A 59 13.56 -17.30 8.86
C ILE A 59 12.25 -17.60 8.17
N PHE A 60 12.09 -17.11 6.96
CA PHE A 60 10.91 -17.38 6.14
C PHE A 60 11.28 -17.53 4.67
N ARG A 61 10.44 -18.22 3.92
CA ARG A 61 10.55 -18.44 2.49
C ARG A 61 9.39 -17.76 1.79
N CYS A 62 9.67 -16.98 0.76
CA CYS A 62 8.66 -16.42 -0.14
C CYS A 62 8.77 -17.07 -1.52
N THR A 63 7.61 -17.31 -2.16
CA THR A 63 7.52 -18.00 -3.44
C THR A 63 6.53 -17.27 -4.35
N PHE A 64 6.99 -16.93 -5.53
CA PHE A 64 6.25 -16.12 -6.51
C PHE A 64 6.22 -16.85 -7.86
N PRO A 65 5.18 -17.61 -8.17
CA PRO A 65 4.92 -18.07 -9.54
C PRO A 65 4.86 -16.90 -10.53
N SER A 66 4.92 -17.16 -11.82
CA SER A 66 4.76 -16.13 -12.86
C SER A 66 3.46 -15.34 -12.64
N GLY A 67 3.54 -14.02 -12.67
CA GLY A 67 2.41 -13.11 -12.43
C GLY A 67 2.00 -12.91 -10.96
N VAL A 68 2.63 -13.64 -10.02
CA VAL A 68 2.40 -13.45 -8.58
C VAL A 68 3.39 -12.44 -8.03
N GLY A 69 2.91 -11.58 -7.15
CA GLY A 69 3.72 -10.54 -6.52
C GLY A 69 3.74 -10.65 -5.00
N HIS A 70 4.22 -9.58 -4.41
CA HIS A 70 4.21 -9.33 -2.99
C HIS A 70 3.74 -7.89 -2.80
N GLU A 71 2.63 -7.71 -2.11
CA GLU A 71 2.04 -6.41 -1.88
C GLU A 71 2.99 -5.52 -1.08
N ARG A 72 2.67 -4.25 -1.01
CA ARG A 72 3.50 -3.25 -0.36
C ARG A 72 3.76 -3.59 1.11
N HIS A 73 5.04 -3.71 1.48
CA HIS A 73 5.49 -4.08 2.81
C HIS A 73 6.87 -3.47 3.12
N PHE A 74 7.28 -3.50 4.39
CA PHE A 74 8.62 -3.10 4.82
C PHE A 74 9.49 -4.34 5.09
N HIS A 75 10.80 -4.15 5.22
CA HIS A 75 11.69 -5.14 5.80
C HIS A 75 12.58 -4.48 6.86
N PRO A 76 12.79 -5.11 8.01
CA PRO A 76 13.91 -4.80 8.88
C PRO A 76 15.23 -5.18 8.20
N ARG A 77 16.35 -5.05 8.91
CA ARG A 77 17.63 -5.58 8.44
C ARG A 77 17.52 -7.08 8.14
N HIS A 78 18.00 -7.51 6.98
CA HIS A 78 17.83 -8.88 6.53
C HIS A 78 18.93 -9.35 5.58
N PHE A 79 19.12 -10.67 5.55
CA PHE A 79 19.83 -11.39 4.52
C PHE A 79 18.82 -12.13 3.63
N GLY A 80 18.96 -11.98 2.31
CA GLY A 80 18.14 -12.67 1.32
C GLY A 80 18.98 -13.59 0.45
N TYR A 81 18.49 -14.80 0.19
CA TYR A 81 19.13 -15.79 -0.67
C TYR A 81 18.13 -16.33 -1.69
N ALA A 82 18.47 -16.25 -2.98
CA ALA A 82 17.63 -16.72 -4.07
C ALA A 82 17.71 -18.25 -4.21
N LEU A 83 16.67 -18.94 -3.77
CA LEU A 83 16.51 -20.40 -3.94
C LEU A 83 16.23 -20.74 -5.40
N SER A 84 15.42 -19.93 -6.08
CA SER A 84 15.23 -19.95 -7.52
C SER A 84 15.13 -18.53 -8.06
N GLY A 85 15.84 -18.28 -9.14
CA GLY A 85 15.91 -16.97 -9.76
C GLY A 85 14.83 -16.72 -10.80
N GLY A 86 14.78 -15.49 -11.29
CA GLY A 86 13.82 -15.04 -12.31
C GLY A 86 13.81 -13.53 -12.43
N LYS A 87 12.78 -13.00 -13.10
CA LYS A 87 12.64 -11.57 -13.37
C LYS A 87 11.56 -10.96 -12.47
N MET A 88 11.96 -10.03 -11.64
CA MET A 88 11.03 -9.29 -10.76
C MET A 88 10.96 -7.82 -11.19
N ARG A 89 9.78 -7.24 -11.10
CA ARG A 89 9.56 -5.80 -11.09
C ARG A 89 9.43 -5.37 -9.64
N ILE A 90 10.31 -4.49 -9.20
CA ILE A 90 10.32 -3.97 -7.83
C ILE A 90 9.98 -2.49 -7.87
N THR A 91 9.00 -2.08 -7.09
CA THR A 91 8.61 -0.68 -6.87
C THR A 91 8.91 -0.29 -5.43
N SER A 92 9.49 0.87 -5.23
CA SER A 92 9.84 1.44 -3.92
C SER A 92 9.77 2.97 -3.98
N ASN A 93 10.15 3.64 -2.89
CA ASN A 93 10.29 5.11 -2.87
C ASN A 93 11.28 5.66 -3.90
N SER A 94 12.20 4.86 -4.41
CA SER A 94 13.15 5.25 -5.47
C SER A 94 12.65 4.97 -6.89
N GLY A 95 11.38 4.55 -7.04
CA GLY A 95 10.74 4.26 -8.32
C GLY A 95 10.66 2.77 -8.63
N THR A 96 10.35 2.46 -9.88
CA THR A 96 10.14 1.08 -10.36
C THR A 96 11.31 0.63 -11.23
N ARG A 97 11.80 -0.59 -10.97
CA ARG A 97 12.88 -1.22 -11.75
C ARG A 97 12.61 -2.69 -12.01
N LYS A 98 13.16 -3.24 -13.09
CA LYS A 98 13.23 -4.68 -13.34
C LYS A 98 14.57 -5.22 -12.87
N VAL A 99 14.54 -6.32 -12.14
CA VAL A 99 15.72 -6.99 -11.59
C VAL A 99 15.67 -8.44 -12.01
N THR A 100 16.82 -8.99 -12.43
CA THR A 100 17.00 -10.43 -12.66
C THR A 100 17.78 -11.02 -11.50
N PHE A 101 17.12 -11.85 -10.70
CA PHE A 101 17.78 -12.63 -9.66
C PHE A 101 18.33 -13.92 -10.26
N LYS A 102 19.58 -14.25 -9.95
CA LYS A 102 20.16 -15.54 -10.28
C LYS A 102 19.96 -16.50 -9.11
N THR A 103 19.63 -17.76 -9.39
CA THR A 103 19.63 -18.81 -8.38
C THR A 103 20.99 -18.84 -7.66
N GLY A 104 20.98 -18.90 -6.33
CA GLY A 104 22.17 -18.85 -5.49
C GLY A 104 22.73 -17.45 -5.24
N SER A 105 22.18 -16.40 -5.84
CA SER A 105 22.55 -15.02 -5.49
C SER A 105 22.03 -14.65 -4.11
N TYR A 106 22.72 -13.74 -3.45
CA TYR A 106 22.34 -13.26 -2.12
C TYR A 106 22.53 -11.76 -2.01
N LEU A 107 21.90 -11.19 -1.02
CA LEU A 107 22.05 -9.78 -0.64
C LEU A 107 21.97 -9.65 0.88
N PHE A 108 22.55 -8.57 1.38
CA PHE A 108 22.34 -8.08 2.72
C PHE A 108 21.82 -6.64 2.63
N ASN A 109 20.81 -6.32 3.42
CA ASN A 109 20.18 -5.00 3.43
C ASN A 109 19.94 -4.54 4.89
N GLU A 110 20.25 -3.28 5.18
CA GLU A 110 20.07 -2.69 6.53
C GLU A 110 18.59 -2.37 6.85
N GLY A 111 17.72 -2.48 5.86
CA GLY A 111 16.29 -2.30 5.96
C GLY A 111 15.71 -1.67 4.71
N ILE A 112 14.44 -1.93 4.46
CA ILE A 112 13.68 -1.37 3.35
C ILE A 112 12.45 -0.71 3.93
N ALA A 113 12.34 0.60 3.77
CA ALA A 113 11.21 1.36 4.30
C ALA A 113 9.88 0.85 3.74
N TRP A 114 9.84 0.60 2.45
CA TRP A 114 8.79 -0.14 1.78
C TRP A 114 9.20 -0.55 0.36
N HIS A 115 8.67 -1.66 -0.08
CA HIS A 115 8.64 -2.03 -1.49
C HIS A 115 7.45 -2.94 -1.79
N GLU A 116 7.20 -3.17 -3.05
CA GLU A 116 6.35 -4.20 -3.61
C GLU A 116 7.07 -4.91 -4.73
N GLY A 117 6.76 -6.17 -4.97
CA GLY A 117 7.35 -6.98 -6.01
C GLY A 117 6.32 -7.65 -6.89
N LEU A 118 6.68 -7.90 -8.16
CA LEU A 118 5.87 -8.71 -9.07
C LEU A 118 6.80 -9.56 -9.93
N ASN A 119 6.55 -10.85 -9.96
CA ASN A 119 7.23 -11.74 -10.90
C ASN A 119 6.72 -11.46 -12.32
N VAL A 120 7.57 -10.87 -13.16
CA VAL A 120 7.30 -10.54 -14.56
C VAL A 120 8.01 -11.47 -15.53
N GLY A 121 8.59 -12.55 -15.02
CA GLY A 121 9.20 -13.64 -15.78
C GLY A 121 8.25 -14.82 -15.93
N ASP A 122 8.76 -15.90 -16.51
CA ASP A 122 8.08 -17.15 -16.82
C ASP A 122 8.45 -18.31 -15.86
N THR A 123 9.39 -18.06 -14.95
CA THR A 123 9.85 -19.04 -13.94
C THR A 123 9.34 -18.63 -12.56
N THR A 124 9.18 -19.60 -11.66
CA THR A 124 8.88 -19.32 -10.25
C THR A 124 10.14 -18.75 -9.58
N VAL A 125 9.99 -17.59 -8.94
CA VAL A 125 11.02 -16.97 -8.10
C VAL A 125 10.77 -17.38 -6.65
N SER A 126 11.83 -17.76 -5.93
CA SER A 126 11.73 -18.06 -4.50
C SER A 126 12.99 -17.61 -3.78
N TYR A 127 12.81 -17.03 -2.58
CA TYR A 127 13.94 -16.69 -1.72
C TYR A 127 13.71 -17.03 -0.27
N LEU A 128 14.82 -17.30 0.38
CA LEU A 128 14.95 -17.41 1.81
C LEU A 128 15.31 -16.04 2.38
N MET A 129 14.61 -15.61 3.42
CA MET A 129 14.87 -14.39 4.16
C MET A 129 15.25 -14.73 5.59
N ILE A 130 16.30 -14.09 6.10
CA ILE A 130 16.76 -14.21 7.47
C ILE A 130 16.80 -12.81 8.06
N GLU A 131 15.97 -12.57 9.05
CA GLU A 131 15.85 -11.28 9.75
C GLU A 131 16.34 -11.46 11.19
N PRO A 132 17.49 -10.86 11.57
CA PRO A 132 17.91 -10.74 12.96
C PRO A 132 16.91 -9.88 13.74
N LYS A 133 16.72 -10.19 15.01
CA LYS A 133 15.87 -9.42 15.95
C LYS A 133 16.68 -8.55 16.88
#